data_251a1461ead359c618306a786fec0adc
#
_entry.id   251a1461ead359c618306a786fec0adc
#
_cell.length_a   1.000
_cell.length_b   1.000
_cell.length_c   1.000
_cell.angle_alpha   90.00
_cell.angle_beta   90.00
_cell.angle_gamma   90.00
#
_symmetry.space_group_name_H-M   'P 1'
#
loop_
_entity.id
_entity.type
_entity.pdbx_description
1 polymer ?
#
loop_
_entity_poly.entity_id
_entity_poly.type
_entity_poly.pdbx_seq_one_letter_code
_entity_poly.pdbx_strand_id
1 'polypeptide(L)'
;MEPRLTQTQLAQVIAEIDKLSQQRELELAPDQVREILRELNLPDELLEDAIAQMRRREVLEKQQRRNRWIAIASTVVVISAIGIGVLFGQNQQQQTAQIVAGEDRIALSQKGGDSLTQVNRQINPRIYYQVTLQNARIGRELSLQCDWINSSGQTVHQGRYQTRTINTAVWNTHCYYDLGSAAAPGKWEVRMSLDGRVISSEPFTVK
;
A
#
# COMPACT_ATOMS: atom_id res chain seq x y z
N MET A 1 39.41 -32.53 -16.40
CA MET A 1 38.24 -33.29 -15.87
C MET A 1 37.20 -33.28 -16.97
N GLU A 2 36.95 -34.42 -17.59
CA GLU A 2 35.89 -34.55 -18.59
C GLU A 2 34.51 -34.59 -17.90
N PRO A 3 33.55 -33.80 -18.37
CA PRO A 3 32.21 -33.80 -17.79
C PRO A 3 31.55 -35.15 -18.04
N ARG A 4 31.20 -35.87 -16.97
CA ARG A 4 30.44 -37.12 -17.07
C ARG A 4 28.97 -36.78 -17.23
N LEU A 5 28.41 -37.11 -18.40
CA LEU A 5 26.99 -36.92 -18.68
C LEU A 5 26.18 -38.07 -18.11
N THR A 6 25.02 -37.77 -17.52
CA THR A 6 24.04 -38.78 -17.14
C THR A 6 23.29 -39.32 -18.37
N GLN A 7 22.69 -40.52 -18.28
CA GLN A 7 21.90 -41.08 -19.37
C GLN A 7 20.79 -40.14 -19.87
N THR A 8 20.14 -39.42 -19.00
CA THR A 8 19.10 -38.42 -19.33
C THR A 8 19.68 -37.23 -20.09
N GLN A 9 20.85 -36.75 -19.70
CA GLN A 9 21.55 -35.66 -20.41
C GLN A 9 22.03 -36.12 -21.78
N LEU A 10 22.49 -37.34 -21.92
CA LEU A 10 22.89 -37.90 -23.21
C LEU A 10 21.70 -37.98 -24.18
N ALA A 11 20.54 -38.46 -23.73
CA ALA A 11 19.32 -38.47 -24.52
C ALA A 11 18.88 -37.09 -25.00
N GLN A 12 18.98 -36.06 -24.14
CA GLN A 12 18.70 -34.69 -24.53
C GLN A 12 19.68 -34.13 -25.54
N VAL A 13 20.97 -34.41 -25.40
CA VAL A 13 21.99 -34.02 -26.37
C VAL A 13 21.76 -34.68 -27.74
N ILE A 14 21.40 -35.95 -27.77
CA ILE A 14 21.09 -36.66 -29.03
C ILE A 14 19.88 -36.03 -29.72
N ALA A 15 18.80 -35.75 -28.97
CA ALA A 15 17.61 -35.10 -29.52
C ALA A 15 17.91 -33.68 -30.08
N GLU A 16 18.78 -32.94 -29.41
CA GLU A 16 19.17 -31.61 -29.88
C GLU A 16 20.09 -31.66 -31.12
N ILE A 17 20.97 -32.65 -31.20
CA ILE A 17 21.81 -32.87 -32.38
C ILE A 17 20.94 -33.27 -33.59
N ASP A 18 19.96 -34.15 -33.40
CA ASP A 18 19.03 -34.58 -34.45
C ASP A 18 18.23 -33.38 -35.00
N LYS A 19 17.72 -32.54 -34.11
CA LYS A 19 17.04 -31.30 -34.47
C LYS A 19 17.92 -30.31 -35.23
N LEU A 20 19.18 -30.14 -34.80
CA LEU A 20 20.14 -29.29 -35.47
C LEU A 20 20.57 -29.83 -36.83
N SER A 21 20.64 -31.17 -37.01
CA SER A 21 20.95 -31.77 -38.30
C SER A 21 19.80 -31.56 -39.28
N GLN A 22 18.55 -31.77 -38.86
CA GLN A 22 17.37 -31.47 -39.68
C GLN A 22 17.28 -29.99 -40.08
N GLN A 23 17.63 -29.07 -39.20
CA GLN A 23 17.67 -27.64 -39.52
C GLN A 23 18.75 -27.32 -40.58
N ARG A 24 19.91 -27.94 -40.49
CA ARG A 24 20.99 -27.75 -41.49
C ARG A 24 20.63 -28.30 -42.86
N GLU A 25 19.87 -29.40 -42.96
CA GLU A 25 19.42 -29.95 -44.24
C GLU A 25 18.40 -29.06 -44.94
N LEU A 26 17.69 -28.18 -44.16
CA LEU A 26 16.73 -27.23 -44.69
C LEU A 26 17.35 -25.87 -45.04
N GLU A 27 18.59 -25.60 -44.59
CA GLU A 27 19.31 -24.37 -44.89
C GLU A 27 20.03 -24.49 -46.25
N LEU A 28 19.59 -23.72 -47.23
CA LEU A 28 20.25 -23.60 -48.53
C LEU A 28 21.57 -22.85 -48.37
N ALA A 29 22.65 -23.39 -48.94
CA ALA A 29 23.93 -22.70 -48.99
C ALA A 29 23.80 -21.38 -49.79
N PRO A 30 24.51 -20.32 -49.41
CA PRO A 30 24.43 -19.02 -50.11
C PRO A 30 24.66 -19.11 -51.63
N ASP A 31 25.52 -20.06 -52.06
CA ASP A 31 25.81 -20.27 -53.48
C ASP A 31 24.63 -20.88 -54.22
N GLN A 32 23.91 -21.78 -53.60
CA GLN A 32 22.67 -22.35 -54.14
C GLN A 32 21.56 -21.31 -54.27
N VAL A 33 21.45 -20.40 -53.29
CA VAL A 33 20.50 -19.30 -53.36
C VAL A 33 20.83 -18.34 -54.52
N ARG A 34 22.11 -18.04 -54.76
CA ARG A 34 22.54 -17.22 -55.89
C ARG A 34 22.20 -17.86 -57.24
N GLU A 35 22.39 -19.17 -57.36
CA GLU A 35 22.03 -19.91 -58.58
C GLU A 35 20.53 -19.85 -58.86
N ILE A 36 19.70 -20.04 -57.83
CA ILE A 36 18.26 -19.90 -57.95
C ILE A 36 17.83 -18.49 -58.34
N LEU A 37 18.50 -17.45 -57.77
CA LEU A 37 18.18 -16.07 -58.10
C LEU A 37 18.53 -15.74 -59.57
N ARG A 38 19.61 -16.29 -60.13
CA ARG A 38 19.96 -16.16 -61.53
C ARG A 38 18.96 -16.83 -62.46
N GLU A 39 18.51 -18.03 -62.10
CA GLU A 39 17.44 -18.71 -62.86
C GLU A 39 16.14 -17.92 -62.90
N LEU A 40 15.84 -17.23 -61.80
CA LEU A 40 14.66 -16.38 -61.68
C LEU A 40 14.83 -14.96 -62.30
N ASN A 41 16.00 -14.68 -62.85
CA ASN A 41 16.35 -13.37 -63.40
C ASN A 41 16.29 -12.20 -62.37
N LEU A 42 16.63 -12.50 -61.12
CA LEU A 42 16.67 -11.56 -60.02
C LEU A 42 18.14 -11.12 -59.79
N PRO A 43 18.39 -9.85 -59.35
CA PRO A 43 19.74 -9.36 -59.08
C PRO A 43 20.32 -10.04 -57.87
N ASP A 44 21.35 -10.84 -58.07
CA ASP A 44 22.08 -11.56 -57.00
C ASP A 44 22.85 -10.61 -56.04
N GLU A 45 23.12 -9.38 -56.49
CA GLU A 45 23.82 -8.34 -55.68
C GLU A 45 22.99 -7.90 -54.46
N LEU A 46 21.66 -8.05 -54.50
CA LEU A 46 20.80 -7.65 -53.41
C LEU A 46 20.60 -8.75 -52.33
N LEU A 47 21.22 -9.93 -52.52
CA LEU A 47 21.06 -11.07 -51.60
C LEU A 47 21.57 -10.74 -50.19
N GLU A 48 22.74 -10.11 -50.10
CA GLU A 48 23.36 -9.77 -48.82
C GLU A 48 22.53 -8.74 -48.04
N ASP A 49 22.05 -7.74 -48.75
CA ASP A 49 21.15 -6.71 -48.15
C ASP A 49 19.83 -7.30 -47.70
N ALA A 50 19.26 -8.21 -48.48
CA ALA A 50 18.02 -8.92 -48.11
C ALA A 50 18.19 -9.78 -46.85
N ILE A 51 19.28 -10.53 -46.76
CA ILE A 51 19.63 -11.34 -45.58
C ILE A 51 19.87 -10.43 -44.35
N ALA A 52 20.55 -9.32 -44.50
CA ALA A 52 20.78 -8.37 -43.44
C ALA A 52 19.46 -7.74 -42.94
N GLN A 53 18.52 -7.41 -43.83
CA GLN A 53 17.20 -6.90 -43.47
C GLN A 53 16.35 -7.95 -42.75
N MET A 54 16.36 -9.21 -43.21
CA MET A 54 15.66 -10.30 -42.52
C MET A 54 16.17 -10.48 -41.10
N ARG A 55 17.48 -10.53 -40.89
CA ARG A 55 18.07 -10.63 -39.53
C ARG A 55 17.69 -9.47 -38.63
N ARG A 56 17.66 -8.24 -39.16
CA ARG A 56 17.19 -7.07 -38.40
C ARG A 56 15.72 -7.18 -37.99
N ARG A 57 14.85 -7.69 -38.86
CA ARG A 57 13.42 -7.92 -38.56
C ARG A 57 13.24 -8.98 -37.49
N GLU A 58 13.94 -10.10 -37.57
CA GLU A 58 13.87 -11.15 -36.53
C GLU A 58 14.31 -10.67 -35.14
N VAL A 59 15.36 -9.87 -35.08
CA VAL A 59 15.83 -9.27 -33.82
C VAL A 59 14.78 -8.32 -33.24
N LEU A 60 14.17 -7.49 -34.07
CA LEU A 60 13.11 -6.56 -33.67
C LEU A 60 11.85 -7.30 -33.18
N GLU A 61 11.44 -8.36 -33.88
CA GLU A 61 10.27 -9.16 -33.48
C GLU A 61 10.50 -9.87 -32.15
N LYS A 62 11.69 -10.45 -31.93
CA LYS A 62 12.06 -11.07 -30.66
C LYS A 62 12.09 -10.02 -29.53
N GLN A 63 12.57 -8.83 -29.80
CA GLN A 63 12.62 -7.74 -28.83
C GLN A 63 11.22 -7.21 -28.51
N GLN A 64 10.34 -7.06 -29.53
CA GLN A 64 8.95 -6.65 -29.32
C GLN A 64 8.15 -7.71 -28.55
N ARG A 65 8.31 -8.99 -28.83
CA ARG A 65 7.69 -10.06 -28.05
C ARG A 65 8.13 -10.01 -26.59
N ARG A 66 9.43 -9.87 -26.33
CA ARG A 66 9.96 -9.77 -24.97
C ARG A 66 9.41 -8.55 -24.24
N ASN A 67 9.35 -7.39 -24.89
CA ASN A 67 8.80 -6.16 -24.30
C ASN A 67 7.30 -6.25 -24.03
N ARG A 68 6.52 -6.94 -24.89
CA ARG A 68 5.10 -7.20 -24.63
C ARG A 68 4.88 -8.07 -23.40
N TRP A 69 5.69 -9.11 -23.21
CA TRP A 69 5.61 -9.96 -22.02
C TRP A 69 6.00 -9.23 -20.74
N ILE A 70 7.01 -8.37 -20.80
CA ILE A 70 7.42 -7.52 -19.68
C ILE A 70 6.32 -6.52 -19.33
N ALA A 71 5.69 -5.89 -20.33
CA ALA A 71 4.58 -4.95 -20.10
C ALA A 71 3.35 -5.63 -19.47
N ILE A 72 3.01 -6.85 -19.88
CA ILE A 72 1.91 -7.62 -19.30
C ILE A 72 2.25 -8.03 -17.86
N ALA A 73 3.47 -8.50 -17.60
CA ALA A 73 3.90 -8.90 -16.27
C ALA A 73 3.89 -7.72 -15.28
N SER A 74 4.33 -6.54 -15.70
CA SER A 74 4.32 -5.34 -14.85
C SER A 74 2.90 -4.86 -14.51
N THR A 75 1.95 -4.96 -15.45
CA THR A 75 0.55 -4.56 -15.21
C THR A 75 -0.14 -5.47 -14.20
N VAL A 76 0.12 -6.78 -14.25
CA VAL A 76 -0.45 -7.75 -13.31
C VAL A 76 0.08 -7.51 -11.88
N VAL A 77 1.37 -7.21 -11.73
CA VAL A 77 1.97 -6.94 -10.41
C VAL A 77 1.38 -5.68 -9.78
N VAL A 78 1.18 -4.61 -10.54
CA VAL A 78 0.58 -3.36 -10.04
C VAL A 78 -0.87 -3.56 -9.61
N ILE A 79 -1.67 -4.26 -10.40
CA ILE A 79 -3.08 -4.55 -10.05
C ILE A 79 -3.17 -5.44 -8.81
N SER A 80 -2.29 -6.43 -8.67
CA SER A 80 -2.25 -7.30 -7.49
C SER A 80 -1.86 -6.52 -6.21
N ALA A 81 -0.89 -5.61 -6.30
CA ALA A 81 -0.48 -4.79 -5.17
C ALA A 81 -1.59 -3.83 -4.70
N ILE A 82 -2.33 -3.22 -5.63
CA ILE A 82 -3.47 -2.35 -5.31
C ILE A 82 -4.62 -3.16 -4.71
N GLY A 83 -4.93 -4.32 -5.27
CA GLY A 83 -5.99 -5.20 -4.76
C GLY A 83 -5.74 -5.67 -3.33
N ILE A 84 -4.52 -6.06 -3.01
CA ILE A 84 -4.13 -6.48 -1.66
C ILE A 84 -4.21 -5.30 -0.68
N GLY A 85 -3.73 -4.11 -1.07
CA GLY A 85 -3.80 -2.90 -0.23
C GLY A 85 -5.23 -2.51 0.12
N VAL A 86 -6.17 -2.58 -0.82
CA VAL A 86 -7.58 -2.25 -0.60
C VAL A 86 -8.26 -3.28 0.31
N LEU A 87 -7.99 -4.57 0.14
CA LEU A 87 -8.57 -5.62 0.99
C LEU A 87 -8.03 -5.56 2.43
N PHE A 88 -6.76 -5.25 2.63
CA PHE A 88 -6.19 -5.05 3.96
C PHE A 88 -6.75 -3.79 4.63
N GLY A 89 -6.91 -2.69 3.91
CA GLY A 89 -7.50 -1.44 4.41
C GLY A 89 -8.97 -1.61 4.81
N GLN A 90 -9.78 -2.29 4.01
CA GLN A 90 -11.19 -2.53 4.32
C GLN A 90 -11.37 -3.44 5.54
N ASN A 91 -10.53 -4.46 5.71
CA ASN A 91 -10.62 -5.37 6.85
C ASN A 91 -10.22 -4.66 8.17
N GLN A 92 -9.31 -3.70 8.12
CA GLN A 92 -8.95 -2.88 9.28
C GLN A 92 -10.05 -1.88 9.63
N GLN A 93 -10.67 -1.21 8.65
CA GLN A 93 -11.78 -0.28 8.89
C GLN A 93 -13.03 -0.98 9.45
N GLN A 94 -13.37 -2.17 9.00
CA GLN A 94 -14.48 -2.93 9.56
C GLN A 94 -14.23 -3.36 11.01
N GLN A 95 -12.99 -3.60 11.37
CA GLN A 95 -12.60 -4.05 12.70
C GLN A 95 -12.61 -2.91 13.73
N THR A 96 -12.27 -1.69 13.31
CA THR A 96 -12.35 -0.50 14.19
C THR A 96 -13.77 0.10 14.25
N ALA A 97 -14.63 -0.24 13.29
CA ALA A 97 -16.04 0.19 13.28
C ALA A 97 -16.85 -0.30 14.48
N GLN A 98 -16.46 -1.42 15.10
CA GLN A 98 -17.13 -2.00 16.26
C GLN A 98 -16.75 -1.33 17.58
N ILE A 99 -15.66 -0.56 17.62
CA ILE A 99 -15.23 0.17 18.80
C ILE A 99 -16.12 1.40 18.96
N VAL A 100 -16.76 1.52 20.10
CA VAL A 100 -17.63 2.63 20.46
C VAL A 100 -17.17 3.26 21.78
N ALA A 101 -17.43 4.55 21.95
CA ALA A 101 -17.29 5.17 23.26
C ALA A 101 -18.52 4.82 24.11
N GLY A 102 -18.28 4.36 25.32
CA GLY A 102 -19.32 4.11 26.32
C GLY A 102 -19.57 5.38 27.15
N GLU A 103 -18.61 5.71 28.01
CA GLU A 103 -18.68 6.90 28.86
C GLU A 103 -17.56 7.87 28.48
N ASP A 104 -17.88 9.14 28.48
CA ASP A 104 -16.93 10.21 28.30
C ASP A 104 -17.18 11.36 29.29
N ARG A 105 -16.14 12.11 29.60
CA ARG A 105 -16.23 13.25 30.52
C ARG A 105 -15.00 14.15 30.44
N ILE A 106 -15.18 15.39 30.83
CA ILE A 106 -14.09 16.32 31.10
C ILE A 106 -13.79 16.32 32.60
N ALA A 107 -12.51 16.23 32.95
CA ALA A 107 -12.06 16.19 34.34
C ALA A 107 -10.77 17.00 34.52
N LEU A 108 -10.42 17.29 35.75
CA LEU A 108 -9.16 17.98 36.11
C LEU A 108 -7.99 16.98 36.35
N SER A 109 -8.29 15.71 36.45
CA SER A 109 -7.26 14.70 36.67
C SER A 109 -7.25 13.67 35.56
N GLN A 110 -6.11 13.01 35.37
CA GLN A 110 -5.94 11.97 34.38
C GLN A 110 -6.74 10.70 34.70
N LYS A 111 -6.95 10.43 35.99
CA LYS A 111 -7.67 9.23 36.44
C LYS A 111 -8.74 9.65 37.44
N GLY A 112 -10.02 9.35 37.11
CA GLY A 112 -11.14 9.71 37.96
C GLY A 112 -11.45 11.21 37.95
N GLY A 113 -12.21 11.67 38.90
CA GLY A 113 -12.70 13.03 39.03
C GLY A 113 -14.14 13.20 38.55
N ASP A 114 -14.75 14.29 38.98
CA ASP A 114 -16.13 14.62 38.62
C ASP A 114 -16.19 15.11 37.15
N SER A 115 -17.31 14.85 36.50
CA SER A 115 -17.58 15.38 35.17
C SER A 115 -17.80 16.87 35.22
N LEU A 116 -17.02 17.64 34.47
CA LEU A 116 -17.08 19.08 34.41
C LEU A 116 -17.79 19.55 33.14
N THR A 117 -18.85 20.29 33.33
CA THR A 117 -19.52 21.01 32.23
C THR A 117 -19.02 22.44 32.06
N GLN A 118 -18.31 22.95 33.06
CA GLN A 118 -17.74 24.31 33.08
C GLN A 118 -16.30 24.28 33.60
N VAL A 119 -15.42 25.01 32.94
CA VAL A 119 -13.99 25.12 33.27
C VAL A 119 -13.59 26.59 33.36
N ASN A 120 -12.90 26.95 34.44
CA ASN A 120 -12.34 28.29 34.58
C ASN A 120 -10.88 28.30 34.11
N ARG A 121 -10.60 29.04 33.03
CA ARG A 121 -9.28 29.13 32.41
C ARG A 121 -8.17 29.70 33.32
N GLN A 122 -8.52 30.46 34.36
CA GLN A 122 -7.55 31.02 35.30
C GLN A 122 -7.18 30.04 36.42
N ILE A 123 -8.12 29.18 36.80
CA ILE A 123 -7.97 28.22 37.91
C ILE A 123 -7.60 26.82 37.43
N ASN A 124 -8.08 26.47 36.25
CA ASN A 124 -7.94 25.13 35.69
C ASN A 124 -7.05 25.15 34.44
N PRO A 125 -5.74 25.25 34.59
CA PRO A 125 -4.83 25.39 33.45
C PRO A 125 -4.76 24.15 32.56
N ARG A 126 -5.07 22.94 33.10
CA ARG A 126 -5.07 21.70 32.38
C ARG A 126 -6.38 20.93 32.58
N ILE A 127 -6.94 20.50 31.48
CA ILE A 127 -8.16 19.67 31.45
C ILE A 127 -7.90 18.39 30.70
N TYR A 128 -8.57 17.34 31.13
CA TYR A 128 -8.48 16.00 30.55
C TYR A 128 -9.83 15.62 29.97
N TYR A 129 -9.83 15.08 28.76
CA TYR A 129 -10.97 14.41 28.18
C TYR A 129 -10.76 12.92 28.33
N GLN A 130 -11.54 12.27 29.16
CA GLN A 130 -11.49 10.84 29.47
C GLN A 130 -12.59 10.16 28.69
N VAL A 131 -12.25 9.05 28.02
CA VAL A 131 -13.21 8.25 27.24
C VAL A 131 -13.00 6.77 27.57
N THR A 132 -14.09 6.07 27.83
CA THR A 132 -14.12 4.62 28.00
C THR A 132 -14.51 3.97 26.69
N LEU A 133 -13.56 3.30 26.04
CA LEU A 133 -13.83 2.54 24.82
C LEU A 133 -14.42 1.19 25.15
N GLN A 134 -15.46 0.79 24.43
CA GLN A 134 -16.06 -0.53 24.48
C GLN A 134 -15.73 -1.31 23.21
N ASN A 135 -15.67 -2.63 23.30
CA ASN A 135 -15.29 -3.54 22.23
C ASN A 135 -13.86 -3.29 21.71
N ALA A 136 -12.98 -2.76 22.57
CA ALA A 136 -11.59 -2.56 22.24
C ALA A 136 -10.90 -3.92 22.01
N ARG A 137 -10.15 -4.06 20.92
CA ARG A 137 -9.50 -5.33 20.57
C ARG A 137 -8.26 -5.59 21.41
N ILE A 138 -8.29 -6.70 22.12
CA ILE A 138 -7.15 -7.18 22.91
C ILE A 138 -5.97 -7.50 21.97
N GLY A 139 -4.76 -7.13 22.38
CA GLY A 139 -3.52 -7.34 21.64
C GLY A 139 -3.25 -6.30 20.55
N ARG A 140 -4.06 -5.23 20.46
CA ARG A 140 -3.88 -4.13 19.48
C ARG A 140 -3.57 -2.81 20.16
N GLU A 141 -2.93 -1.93 19.42
CA GLU A 141 -2.78 -0.52 19.72
C GLU A 141 -3.73 0.28 18.82
N LEU A 142 -4.33 1.32 19.37
CA LEU A 142 -5.25 2.20 18.65
C LEU A 142 -4.61 3.56 18.45
N SER A 143 -4.73 4.10 17.24
CA SER A 143 -4.32 5.46 16.92
C SER A 143 -5.51 6.40 17.13
N LEU A 144 -5.42 7.23 18.17
CA LEU A 144 -6.46 8.16 18.58
C LEU A 144 -6.05 9.59 18.30
N GLN A 145 -7.02 10.42 17.98
CA GLN A 145 -6.86 11.85 17.77
C GLN A 145 -7.89 12.60 18.61
N CYS A 146 -7.45 13.68 19.29
CA CYS A 146 -8.33 14.59 19.99
C CYS A 146 -8.25 15.98 19.36
N ASP A 147 -9.40 16.52 18.99
CA ASP A 147 -9.54 17.87 18.47
C ASP A 147 -10.27 18.74 19.49
N TRP A 148 -9.61 19.83 19.93
CA TRP A 148 -10.19 20.81 20.83
C TRP A 148 -10.67 22.02 20.03
N ILE A 149 -11.96 22.30 20.11
CA ILE A 149 -12.65 23.27 19.26
C ILE A 149 -13.14 24.40 20.15
N ASN A 150 -12.76 25.62 19.82
CA ASN A 150 -13.14 26.80 20.58
C ASN A 150 -14.58 27.27 20.29
N SER A 151 -15.00 28.35 20.99
CA SER A 151 -16.32 28.92 20.82
C SER A 151 -16.60 29.53 19.44
N SER A 152 -15.58 29.72 18.60
CA SER A 152 -15.72 30.15 17.20
C SER A 152 -15.77 28.97 16.21
N GLY A 153 -15.75 27.75 16.69
CA GLY A 153 -15.74 26.55 15.85
C GLY A 153 -14.37 26.20 15.24
N GLN A 154 -13.31 26.82 15.72
CA GLN A 154 -11.94 26.56 15.22
C GLN A 154 -11.26 25.51 16.08
N THR A 155 -10.58 24.54 15.45
CA THR A 155 -9.69 23.60 16.14
C THR A 155 -8.44 24.35 16.60
N VAL A 156 -8.31 24.53 17.91
CA VAL A 156 -7.20 25.24 18.55
C VAL A 156 -6.06 24.31 18.96
N HIS A 157 -6.37 23.03 19.13
CA HIS A 157 -5.38 22.01 19.44
C HIS A 157 -5.80 20.67 18.89
N GLN A 158 -4.84 19.94 18.34
CA GLN A 158 -5.01 18.57 17.85
C GLN A 158 -3.91 17.69 18.41
N GLY A 159 -4.28 16.73 19.24
CA GLY A 159 -3.38 15.74 19.81
C GLY A 159 -3.56 14.40 19.13
N ARG A 160 -2.48 13.74 18.73
CA ARG A 160 -2.49 12.35 18.22
C ARG A 160 -1.62 11.50 19.11
N TYR A 161 -2.09 10.29 19.41
CA TYR A 161 -1.35 9.35 20.22
C TYR A 161 -1.76 7.92 19.93
N GLN A 162 -0.88 6.99 20.25
CA GLN A 162 -1.17 5.56 20.23
C GLN A 162 -1.41 5.07 21.67
N THR A 163 -2.40 4.20 21.84
CA THR A 163 -2.59 3.50 23.11
C THR A 163 -1.46 2.51 23.33
N ARG A 164 -1.24 2.11 24.56
CA ARG A 164 -0.50 0.89 24.84
C ARG A 164 -1.31 -0.28 24.30
N THR A 165 -0.66 -1.44 24.16
CA THR A 165 -1.33 -2.68 23.78
C THR A 165 -2.53 -2.94 24.69
N ILE A 166 -3.71 -3.02 24.12
CA ILE A 166 -4.97 -3.20 24.81
C ILE A 166 -5.03 -4.62 25.38
N ASN A 167 -5.36 -4.75 26.66
CA ASN A 167 -5.47 -6.03 27.35
C ASN A 167 -6.88 -6.37 27.82
N THR A 168 -7.84 -5.46 27.67
CA THR A 168 -9.25 -5.64 28.04
C THR A 168 -10.18 -5.07 26.98
N ALA A 169 -11.38 -5.64 26.84
CA ALA A 169 -12.38 -5.15 25.87
C ALA A 169 -12.95 -3.77 26.23
N VAL A 170 -12.89 -3.40 27.53
CA VAL A 170 -13.22 -2.07 28.02
C VAL A 170 -11.91 -1.36 28.37
N TRP A 171 -11.62 -0.27 27.66
CA TRP A 171 -10.34 0.42 27.76
C TRP A 171 -10.52 1.89 28.05
N ASN A 172 -9.93 2.38 29.13
CA ASN A 172 -9.95 3.79 29.49
C ASN A 172 -8.79 4.51 28.81
N THR A 173 -9.11 5.59 28.12
CA THR A 173 -8.16 6.46 27.44
C THR A 173 -8.45 7.92 27.74
N HIS A 174 -7.48 8.80 27.48
CA HIS A 174 -7.66 10.22 27.70
C HIS A 174 -6.72 11.02 26.81
N CYS A 175 -7.11 12.24 26.55
CA CYS A 175 -6.24 13.29 26.04
C CYS A 175 -6.33 14.51 26.96
N TYR A 176 -5.45 15.48 26.80
CA TYR A 176 -5.46 16.70 27.60
C TYR A 176 -5.24 17.92 26.74
N TYR A 177 -5.63 19.04 27.30
CA TYR A 177 -5.36 20.36 26.75
C TYR A 177 -4.97 21.33 27.86
N ASP A 178 -3.92 22.11 27.61
CA ASP A 178 -3.51 23.20 28.51
C ASP A 178 -4.29 24.46 28.13
N LEU A 179 -5.31 24.75 28.91
CA LEU A 179 -6.17 25.92 28.71
C LEU A 179 -5.47 27.17 29.19
N GLY A 180 -4.91 27.93 28.26
CA GLY A 180 -4.25 29.19 28.61
C GLY A 180 -5.22 30.29 29.04
N SER A 181 -4.73 31.29 29.77
CA SER A 181 -5.53 32.46 30.18
C SER A 181 -6.11 33.26 29.01
N ALA A 182 -5.50 33.15 27.84
CA ALA A 182 -5.97 33.77 26.59
C ALA A 182 -7.06 32.94 25.86
N ALA A 183 -7.45 31.76 26.37
CA ALA A 183 -8.51 30.97 25.75
C ALA A 183 -9.82 31.74 25.68
N ALA A 184 -10.48 31.76 24.54
CA ALA A 184 -11.73 32.48 24.36
C ALA A 184 -12.82 31.89 25.26
N PRO A 185 -13.57 32.71 26.00
CA PRO A 185 -14.72 32.24 26.78
C PRO A 185 -15.83 31.79 25.87
N GLY A 186 -16.72 30.90 26.39
CA GLY A 186 -17.87 30.43 25.65
C GLY A 186 -17.96 28.91 25.54
N LYS A 187 -18.78 28.41 24.62
CA LYS A 187 -18.99 26.96 24.40
C LYS A 187 -17.84 26.39 23.59
N TRP A 188 -17.21 25.41 24.15
CA TRP A 188 -16.17 24.62 23.51
C TRP A 188 -16.63 23.16 23.32
N GLU A 189 -15.92 22.45 22.49
CA GLU A 189 -16.17 21.03 22.25
C GLU A 189 -14.82 20.31 22.14
N VAL A 190 -14.73 19.11 22.68
CA VAL A 190 -13.65 18.20 22.41
C VAL A 190 -14.17 16.97 21.67
N ARG A 191 -13.46 16.52 20.64
CA ARG A 191 -13.80 15.33 19.86
C ARG A 191 -12.67 14.32 19.90
N MET A 192 -13.02 13.06 20.13
CA MET A 192 -12.07 11.97 19.97
C MET A 192 -12.39 11.18 18.72
N SER A 193 -11.38 10.95 17.90
CA SER A 193 -11.50 10.18 16.66
C SER A 193 -10.57 8.96 16.69
N LEU A 194 -11.04 7.87 16.07
CA LEU A 194 -10.29 6.65 15.80
C LEU A 194 -10.26 6.42 14.30
N ASP A 195 -9.07 6.36 13.71
CA ASP A 195 -8.86 6.20 12.26
C ASP A 195 -9.70 7.19 11.41
N GLY A 196 -9.79 8.44 11.87
CA GLY A 196 -10.54 9.52 11.19
C GLY A 196 -12.06 9.53 11.45
N ARG A 197 -12.60 8.53 12.15
CA ARG A 197 -14.01 8.49 12.55
C ARG A 197 -14.17 9.07 13.97
N VAL A 198 -15.03 10.06 14.15
CA VAL A 198 -15.39 10.59 15.49
C VAL A 198 -16.11 9.49 16.26
N ILE A 199 -15.58 9.12 17.42
CA ILE A 199 -16.15 8.09 18.31
C ILE A 199 -16.77 8.68 19.56
N SER A 200 -16.40 9.89 19.95
CA SER A 200 -16.92 10.59 21.11
C SER A 200 -16.76 12.09 20.96
N SER A 201 -17.66 12.87 21.54
CA SER A 201 -17.68 14.32 21.52
C SER A 201 -18.37 14.88 22.76
N GLU A 202 -17.71 15.78 23.49
CA GLU A 202 -18.22 16.37 24.73
C GLU A 202 -18.14 17.91 24.68
N PRO A 203 -19.28 18.60 24.80
CA PRO A 203 -19.31 20.05 24.91
C PRO A 203 -19.06 20.52 26.34
N PHE A 204 -18.38 21.65 26.50
CA PHE A 204 -18.16 22.30 27.79
C PHE A 204 -18.10 23.80 27.64
N THR A 205 -18.17 24.50 28.76
CA THR A 205 -18.11 25.96 28.79
C THR A 205 -16.81 26.47 29.44
N VAL A 206 -16.08 27.33 28.76
CA VAL A 206 -14.91 28.05 29.29
C VAL A 206 -15.35 29.41 29.83
N LYS A 207 -14.96 29.71 31.09
CA LYS A 207 -15.20 30.98 31.79
C LYS A 207 -13.91 31.76 32.02
#